data_58eed810e4b7156dda1aa23d1223f940
#
_entry.id   58eed810e4b7156dda1aa23d1223f940
#
_cell.length_a   1.000
_cell.length_b   1.000
_cell.length_c   1.000
_cell.angle_alpha   90.00
_cell.angle_beta   90.00
_cell.angle_gamma   90.00
#
_symmetry.space_group_name_H-M   'P 1'
#
loop_
_entity.id
_entity.type
_entity.pdbx_description
1 polymer ?
#
loop_
_entity_poly.entity_id
_entity_poly.type
_entity_poly.pdbx_seq_one_letter_code
_entity_poly.pdbx_strand_id
1 'polypeptide(L)'
;MGRIPAVVLVWGLLVFAPIVCAQAAVYVYVDAEGTAHFTDAPTKTYFRPLPAFGLPRGINLTSGQYADLINAIATQNGVDPALVKAIIRAESGFDQRAVSRKGAQGLMQLMPGTADRYAVGDAFDPADNIRGGVRYLKFLQDLFPGQLHLAVAAYNAGENAVLRYGGLPPYAETREYVTRVFRFYGQPDAVAKAAPIPAARPPQPQRTARGERPQPVPSTPSVYRQIGPDGTPHYTNLPPLVRSPQPPAR
;
A
#
# COMPACT_ATOMS: atom_id res chain seq x y z
N MET A 1 -57.52 20.50 -46.77
CA MET A 1 -57.50 20.65 -45.31
C MET A 1 -56.87 19.38 -44.73
N GLY A 2 -55.52 19.31 -44.61
CA GLY A 2 -54.76 18.17 -44.03
C GLY A 2 -54.26 18.55 -42.64
N ARG A 3 -54.70 17.80 -41.64
CA ARG A 3 -54.22 17.92 -40.24
C ARG A 3 -52.88 17.17 -40.09
N ILE A 4 -51.87 17.88 -39.70
CA ILE A 4 -50.55 17.33 -39.33
C ILE A 4 -50.64 16.89 -37.85
N PRO A 5 -50.28 15.64 -37.48
CA PRO A 5 -50.23 15.23 -36.07
C PRO A 5 -48.96 15.77 -35.44
N ALA A 6 -49.11 16.39 -34.26
CA ALA A 6 -47.99 16.84 -33.43
C ALA A 6 -47.27 15.63 -32.81
N VAL A 7 -46.00 15.48 -33.14
CA VAL A 7 -45.09 14.51 -32.49
C VAL A 7 -44.60 15.15 -31.19
N VAL A 8 -45.07 14.65 -30.05
CA VAL A 8 -44.56 15.02 -28.73
C VAL A 8 -43.26 14.24 -28.47
N LEU A 9 -42.12 14.90 -28.59
CA LEU A 9 -40.82 14.38 -28.19
C LEU A 9 -40.69 14.47 -26.67
N VAL A 10 -40.90 13.34 -25.99
CA VAL A 10 -40.58 13.20 -24.56
C VAL A 10 -39.07 13.04 -24.39
N TRP A 11 -38.43 14.11 -23.97
CA TRP A 11 -37.02 14.06 -23.53
C TRP A 11 -36.97 13.41 -22.15
N GLY A 12 -36.58 12.14 -22.11
CA GLY A 12 -36.24 11.45 -20.85
C GLY A 12 -34.97 12.05 -20.24
N LEU A 13 -35.15 12.81 -19.17
CA LEU A 13 -34.05 13.29 -18.34
C LEU A 13 -33.47 12.07 -17.61
N LEU A 14 -32.38 11.51 -18.13
CA LEU A 14 -31.57 10.53 -17.41
C LEU A 14 -30.86 11.25 -16.26
N VAL A 15 -31.45 11.19 -15.06
CA VAL A 15 -30.82 11.64 -13.82
C VAL A 15 -29.69 10.66 -13.52
N PHE A 16 -28.48 11.02 -13.89
CA PHE A 16 -27.26 10.37 -13.39
C PHE A 16 -27.16 10.69 -11.89
N ALA A 17 -27.71 9.85 -11.04
CA ALA A 17 -27.38 9.89 -9.62
C ALA A 17 -25.88 9.52 -9.49
N PRO A 18 -25.03 10.36 -8.87
CA PRO A 18 -23.67 9.98 -8.59
C PRO A 18 -23.72 8.73 -7.68
N ILE A 19 -23.13 7.63 -8.13
CA ILE A 19 -22.86 6.49 -7.26
C ILE A 19 -21.82 7.00 -6.25
N VAL A 20 -22.31 7.51 -5.12
CA VAL A 20 -21.46 7.76 -3.95
C VAL A 20 -21.02 6.38 -3.50
N CYS A 21 -19.80 6.00 -3.90
CA CYS A 21 -19.14 4.83 -3.36
C CYS A 21 -19.02 5.09 -1.85
N ALA A 22 -19.93 4.54 -1.06
CA ALA A 22 -19.86 4.59 0.39
C ALA A 22 -18.57 3.87 0.77
N GLN A 23 -17.51 4.63 1.05
CA GLN A 23 -16.31 4.07 1.64
C GLN A 23 -16.75 3.47 2.97
N ALA A 24 -16.65 2.15 3.08
CA ALA A 24 -16.93 1.47 4.32
C ALA A 24 -16.06 2.12 5.42
N ALA A 25 -16.68 2.64 6.45
CA ALA A 25 -15.98 3.29 7.54
C ALA A 25 -15.67 2.24 8.61
N VAL A 26 -14.49 2.32 9.22
CA VAL A 26 -14.23 1.61 10.48
C VAL A 26 -14.84 2.43 11.60
N TYR A 27 -15.52 1.76 12.52
CA TYR A 27 -16.17 2.39 13.66
C TYR A 27 -15.47 1.99 14.96
N VAL A 28 -15.44 2.90 15.89
CA VAL A 28 -14.88 2.71 17.23
C VAL A 28 -15.90 3.05 18.31
N TYR A 29 -15.88 2.28 19.39
CA TYR A 29 -16.55 2.57 20.64
C TYR A 29 -15.57 2.33 21.78
N VAL A 30 -15.50 3.24 22.73
CA VAL A 30 -14.71 3.09 23.96
C VAL A 30 -15.68 2.88 25.13
N ASP A 31 -15.56 1.75 25.83
CA ASP A 31 -16.40 1.45 26.97
C ASP A 31 -15.99 2.25 28.23
N ALA A 32 -16.73 2.07 29.32
CA ALA A 32 -16.50 2.78 30.57
C ALA A 32 -15.15 2.42 31.25
N GLU A 33 -14.61 1.26 30.90
CA GLU A 33 -13.32 0.73 31.36
C GLU A 33 -12.15 1.25 30.51
N GLY A 34 -12.43 2.05 29.44
CA GLY A 34 -11.44 2.58 28.53
C GLY A 34 -11.03 1.61 27.41
N THR A 35 -11.74 0.49 27.24
CA THR A 35 -11.48 -0.50 26.20
C THR A 35 -12.05 -0.02 24.87
N ALA A 36 -11.22 0.04 23.83
CA ALA A 36 -11.66 0.39 22.48
C ALA A 36 -12.12 -0.87 21.72
N HIS A 37 -13.31 -0.80 21.14
CA HIS A 37 -13.91 -1.83 20.29
C HIS A 37 -14.01 -1.30 18.86
N PHE A 38 -13.60 -2.11 17.88
CA PHE A 38 -13.58 -1.73 16.47
C PHE A 38 -14.45 -2.65 15.64
N THR A 39 -15.13 -2.10 14.63
CA THR A 39 -15.94 -2.87 13.68
C THR A 39 -16.08 -2.11 12.36
N ASP A 40 -16.24 -2.83 11.27
CA ASP A 40 -16.62 -2.32 9.95
C ASP A 40 -18.15 -2.37 9.72
N ALA A 41 -18.88 -3.08 10.61
CA ALA A 41 -20.32 -3.28 10.55
C ALA A 41 -20.99 -2.95 11.90
N PRO A 42 -21.19 -1.66 12.25
CA PRO A 42 -21.73 -1.26 13.54
C PRO A 42 -23.20 -1.66 13.64
N THR A 43 -23.53 -2.47 14.66
CA THR A 43 -24.91 -2.88 14.99
C THR A 43 -25.56 -2.01 16.06
N LYS A 44 -24.79 -1.11 16.68
CA LYS A 44 -25.22 -0.26 17.78
C LYS A 44 -24.91 1.21 17.51
N THR A 45 -25.76 2.10 17.98
CA THR A 45 -25.70 3.55 17.73
C THR A 45 -24.55 4.26 18.47
N TYR A 46 -23.94 3.63 19.46
CA TYR A 46 -22.82 4.21 20.20
C TYR A 46 -21.47 4.07 19.47
N PHE A 47 -21.36 3.20 18.46
CA PHE A 47 -20.18 3.18 17.58
C PHE A 47 -20.10 4.47 16.77
N ARG A 48 -18.93 5.08 16.75
CA ARG A 48 -18.64 6.28 15.97
C ARG A 48 -17.64 5.94 14.85
N PRO A 49 -17.73 6.59 13.69
CA PRO A 49 -16.71 6.43 12.65
C PRO A 49 -15.33 6.71 13.24
N LEU A 50 -14.37 5.83 12.97
CA LEU A 50 -12.97 6.06 13.34
C LEU A 50 -12.47 7.29 12.60
N PRO A 51 -11.95 8.32 13.31
CA PRO A 51 -11.48 9.54 12.66
C PRO A 51 -10.40 9.26 11.62
N ALA A 52 -10.35 10.08 10.57
CA ALA A 52 -9.32 9.99 9.54
C ALA A 52 -7.90 10.20 10.12
N PHE A 53 -7.81 10.89 11.25
CA PHE A 53 -6.57 11.24 11.95
C PHE A 53 -6.23 10.30 13.11
N GLY A 54 -6.75 9.06 13.09
CA GLY A 54 -6.40 8.03 14.06
C GLY A 54 -7.22 8.02 15.35
N LEU A 55 -6.69 7.35 16.36
CA LEU A 55 -7.31 7.20 17.68
C LEU A 55 -7.09 8.45 18.56
N PRO A 56 -7.99 8.72 19.50
CA PRO A 56 -7.72 9.73 20.53
C PRO A 56 -6.39 9.46 21.24
N ARG A 57 -5.61 10.51 21.48
CA ARG A 57 -4.29 10.36 22.14
C ARG A 57 -4.43 9.73 23.52
N GLY A 58 -3.52 8.81 23.84
CA GLY A 58 -3.45 8.17 25.16
C GLY A 58 -4.18 6.83 25.26
N ILE A 59 -4.79 6.34 24.20
CA ILE A 59 -5.35 4.99 24.17
C ILE A 59 -4.22 3.98 23.98
N ASN A 60 -4.00 3.11 24.98
CA ASN A 60 -3.12 1.95 24.85
C ASN A 60 -3.97 0.73 24.49
N LEU A 61 -3.72 0.18 23.29
CA LEU A 61 -4.45 -0.99 22.83
C LEU A 61 -3.88 -2.28 23.44
N THR A 62 -4.77 -3.15 23.89
CA THR A 62 -4.43 -4.54 24.25
C THR A 62 -4.26 -5.39 22.98
N SER A 63 -3.67 -6.59 23.10
CA SER A 63 -3.52 -7.50 21.96
C SER A 63 -4.84 -7.85 21.27
N GLY A 64 -5.95 -7.97 22.05
CA GLY A 64 -7.29 -8.19 21.50
C GLY A 64 -7.77 -7.00 20.66
N GLN A 65 -7.61 -5.78 21.17
CA GLN A 65 -8.01 -4.55 20.50
C GLN A 65 -7.22 -4.32 19.19
N TYR A 66 -5.92 -4.67 19.17
CA TYR A 66 -5.16 -4.70 17.92
C TYR A 66 -5.75 -5.67 16.91
N ALA A 67 -6.20 -6.84 17.37
CA ALA A 67 -6.81 -7.83 16.48
C ALA A 67 -8.11 -7.30 15.84
N ASP A 68 -8.95 -6.63 16.63
CA ASP A 68 -10.22 -6.05 16.14
C ASP A 68 -9.97 -4.90 15.17
N LEU A 69 -9.03 -4.01 15.49
CA LEU A 69 -8.63 -2.90 14.61
C LEU A 69 -8.07 -3.40 13.28
N ILE A 70 -7.18 -4.40 13.32
CA ILE A 70 -6.61 -5.02 12.12
C ILE A 70 -7.71 -5.69 11.29
N ASN A 71 -8.60 -6.45 11.93
CA ASN A 71 -9.70 -7.13 11.25
C ASN A 71 -10.58 -6.10 10.51
N ALA A 72 -11.00 -5.04 11.18
CA ALA A 72 -11.84 -4.01 10.60
C ALA A 72 -11.17 -3.31 9.41
N ILE A 73 -9.92 -2.84 9.56
CA ILE A 73 -9.20 -2.11 8.50
C ILE A 73 -8.87 -3.04 7.32
N ALA A 74 -8.40 -4.26 7.59
CA ALA A 74 -8.02 -5.20 6.55
C ALA A 74 -9.22 -5.63 5.71
N THR A 75 -10.34 -6.01 6.35
CA THR A 75 -11.59 -6.40 5.68
C THR A 75 -12.11 -5.25 4.81
N GLN A 76 -12.13 -4.03 5.34
CA GLN A 76 -12.54 -2.84 4.61
C GLN A 76 -11.76 -2.64 3.30
N ASN A 77 -10.46 -3.01 3.29
CA ASN A 77 -9.59 -2.84 2.13
C ASN A 77 -9.47 -4.12 1.28
N GLY A 78 -10.22 -5.17 1.59
CA GLY A 78 -10.16 -6.45 0.87
C GLY A 78 -8.83 -7.18 1.02
N VAL A 79 -8.17 -7.02 2.17
CA VAL A 79 -6.91 -7.69 2.53
C VAL A 79 -7.19 -8.70 3.65
N ASP A 80 -6.56 -9.87 3.58
CA ASP A 80 -6.68 -10.87 4.64
C ASP A 80 -6.11 -10.36 5.97
N PRO A 81 -6.92 -10.27 7.04
CA PRO A 81 -6.45 -9.83 8.36
C PRO A 81 -5.33 -10.70 8.94
N ALA A 82 -5.30 -12.00 8.62
CA ALA A 82 -4.25 -12.88 9.09
C ALA A 82 -2.89 -12.54 8.44
N LEU A 83 -2.90 -12.14 7.17
CA LEU A 83 -1.69 -11.65 6.50
C LEU A 83 -1.19 -10.34 7.11
N VAL A 84 -2.09 -9.39 7.39
CA VAL A 84 -1.73 -8.12 8.04
C VAL A 84 -1.10 -8.37 9.42
N LYS A 85 -1.69 -9.26 10.23
CA LYS A 85 -1.14 -9.67 11.54
C LYS A 85 0.27 -10.28 11.39
N ALA A 86 0.46 -11.12 10.36
CA ALA A 86 1.76 -11.75 10.07
C ALA A 86 2.83 -10.71 9.72
N ILE A 87 2.47 -9.71 8.90
CA ILE A 87 3.36 -8.60 8.54
C ILE A 87 3.69 -7.77 9.78
N ILE A 88 2.71 -7.31 10.55
CA ILE A 88 2.95 -6.53 11.79
C ILE A 88 3.89 -7.29 12.74
N ARG A 89 3.67 -8.60 12.90
CA ARG A 89 4.54 -9.43 13.72
C ARG A 89 5.98 -9.51 13.18
N ALA A 90 6.14 -9.55 11.86
CA ALA A 90 7.45 -9.60 11.22
C ALA A 90 8.19 -8.26 11.26
N GLU A 91 7.44 -7.14 11.17
CA GLU A 91 7.98 -5.78 11.11
C GLU A 91 8.36 -5.24 12.49
N SER A 92 7.43 -5.24 13.43
CA SER A 92 7.58 -4.58 14.73
C SER A 92 7.40 -5.50 15.93
N GLY A 93 6.92 -6.73 15.74
CA GLY A 93 6.49 -7.58 16.86
C GLY A 93 5.32 -6.97 17.65
N PHE A 94 4.50 -6.13 17.00
CA PHE A 94 3.41 -5.34 17.59
C PHE A 94 3.88 -4.15 18.47
N ASP A 95 5.13 -3.70 18.34
CA ASP A 95 5.56 -2.45 18.94
C ASP A 95 5.13 -1.26 18.07
N GLN A 96 4.12 -0.52 18.56
CA GLN A 96 3.62 0.69 17.87
C GLN A 96 4.65 1.82 17.79
N ARG A 97 5.69 1.80 18.65
CA ARG A 97 6.74 2.83 18.69
C ARG A 97 8.04 2.39 18.05
N ALA A 98 8.04 1.22 17.40
CA ALA A 98 9.23 0.71 16.74
C ALA A 98 9.76 1.70 15.69
N VAL A 99 11.08 1.90 15.72
CA VAL A 99 11.81 2.68 14.70
C VAL A 99 12.99 1.87 14.23
N SER A 100 13.07 1.60 12.94
CA SER A 100 14.21 0.90 12.36
C SER A 100 15.42 1.82 12.16
N ARG A 101 16.60 1.23 11.97
CA ARG A 101 17.82 1.99 11.63
C ARG A 101 17.69 2.78 10.33
N LYS A 102 16.82 2.36 9.43
CA LYS A 102 16.52 3.01 8.15
C LYS A 102 15.42 4.09 8.26
N GLY A 103 14.84 4.27 9.45
CA GLY A 103 13.79 5.26 9.71
C GLY A 103 12.38 4.78 9.42
N ALA A 104 12.14 3.48 9.23
CA ALA A 104 10.79 2.93 9.16
C ALA A 104 10.12 2.99 10.54
N GLN A 105 8.80 3.27 10.59
CA GLN A 105 8.09 3.65 11.82
C GLN A 105 6.81 2.84 12.05
N GLY A 106 6.53 2.56 13.32
CA GLY A 106 5.28 2.01 13.81
C GLY A 106 5.06 0.53 13.54
N LEU A 107 3.82 0.09 13.72
CA LEU A 107 3.43 -1.34 13.66
C LEU A 107 3.80 -2.04 12.35
N MET A 108 3.55 -1.39 11.21
CA MET A 108 3.81 -1.91 9.87
C MET A 108 5.10 -1.36 9.25
N GLN A 109 5.95 -0.69 10.05
CA GLN A 109 7.27 -0.18 9.67
C GLN A 109 7.25 0.60 8.35
N LEU A 110 6.41 1.63 8.31
CA LEU A 110 6.32 2.48 7.13
C LEU A 110 7.51 3.43 7.03
N MET A 111 8.17 3.45 5.88
CA MET A 111 9.14 4.50 5.57
C MET A 111 8.40 5.84 5.43
N PRO A 112 9.02 6.99 5.81
CA PRO A 112 8.36 8.30 5.73
C PRO A 112 7.72 8.59 4.39
N GLY A 113 8.40 8.33 3.27
CA GLY A 113 7.83 8.53 1.93
C GLY A 113 6.65 7.60 1.62
N THR A 114 6.60 6.41 2.23
CA THR A 114 5.43 5.52 2.11
C THR A 114 4.29 6.04 2.99
N ALA A 115 4.58 6.49 4.21
CA ALA A 115 3.61 7.10 5.10
C ALA A 115 2.92 8.31 4.43
N ASP A 116 3.70 9.21 3.84
CA ASP A 116 3.19 10.37 3.09
C ASP A 116 2.31 9.95 1.91
N ARG A 117 2.77 8.98 1.11
CA ARG A 117 2.03 8.46 -0.06
C ARG A 117 0.66 7.89 0.30
N TYR A 118 0.52 7.28 1.46
CA TYR A 118 -0.71 6.65 1.92
C TYR A 118 -1.45 7.47 2.97
N ALA A 119 -1.13 8.77 3.09
CA ALA A 119 -1.80 9.74 3.96
C ALA A 119 -1.84 9.31 5.43
N VAL A 120 -0.71 8.85 5.95
CA VAL A 120 -0.50 8.54 7.37
C VAL A 120 -0.12 9.84 8.08
N GLY A 121 -1.01 10.32 8.96
CA GLY A 121 -0.80 11.56 9.70
C GLY A 121 0.14 11.39 10.89
N ASP A 122 0.04 10.26 11.58
CA ASP A 122 0.95 9.87 12.67
C ASP A 122 1.33 8.39 12.50
N ALA A 123 2.60 8.15 12.15
CA ALA A 123 3.11 6.80 11.96
C ALA A 123 3.17 5.96 13.25
N PHE A 124 3.01 6.58 14.42
CA PHE A 124 2.95 5.92 15.72
C PHE A 124 1.52 5.73 16.24
N ASP A 125 0.52 6.34 15.58
CA ASP A 125 -0.87 6.01 15.82
C ASP A 125 -1.20 4.65 15.18
N PRO A 126 -1.71 3.67 15.95
CA PRO A 126 -1.99 2.33 15.45
C PRO A 126 -2.94 2.32 14.25
N ALA A 127 -4.01 3.10 14.31
CA ALA A 127 -5.02 3.09 13.27
C ALA A 127 -4.51 3.71 11.97
N ASP A 128 -3.76 4.81 12.06
CA ASP A 128 -3.17 5.47 10.90
C ASP A 128 -2.09 4.61 10.25
N ASN A 129 -1.21 4.02 11.07
CA ASN A 129 -0.14 3.15 10.59
C ASN A 129 -0.68 1.90 9.90
N ILE A 130 -1.64 1.19 10.54
CA ILE A 130 -2.26 0.00 9.95
C ILE A 130 -3.03 0.38 8.68
N ARG A 131 -3.78 1.49 8.67
CA ARG A 131 -4.52 1.94 7.49
C ARG A 131 -3.61 2.22 6.30
N GLY A 132 -2.50 2.94 6.52
CA GLY A 132 -1.51 3.22 5.49
C GLY A 132 -0.82 1.95 5.00
N GLY A 133 -0.37 1.09 5.92
CA GLY A 133 0.30 -0.17 5.60
C GLY A 133 -0.60 -1.16 4.84
N VAL A 134 -1.87 -1.26 5.21
CA VAL A 134 -2.86 -2.11 4.51
C VAL A 134 -3.13 -1.59 3.10
N ARG A 135 -3.26 -0.26 2.91
CA ARG A 135 -3.41 0.32 1.56
C ARG A 135 -2.19 0.05 0.69
N TYR A 136 -0.99 0.18 1.25
CA TYR A 136 0.23 -0.18 0.54
C TYR A 136 0.28 -1.67 0.18
N LEU A 137 -0.05 -2.55 1.12
CA LEU A 137 -0.11 -3.99 0.89
C LEU A 137 -1.15 -4.36 -0.19
N LYS A 138 -2.33 -3.72 -0.16
CA LYS A 138 -3.35 -3.91 -1.20
C LYS A 138 -2.84 -3.49 -2.57
N PHE A 139 -2.20 -2.33 -2.68
CA PHE A 139 -1.55 -1.90 -3.93
C PHE A 139 -0.55 -2.95 -4.44
N LEU A 140 0.26 -3.53 -3.56
CA LEU A 140 1.23 -4.55 -3.94
C LEU A 140 0.56 -5.86 -4.38
N GLN A 141 -0.55 -6.26 -3.74
CA GLN A 141 -1.33 -7.44 -4.16
C GLN A 141 -1.94 -7.22 -5.55
N ASP A 142 -2.41 -6.01 -5.84
CA ASP A 142 -2.95 -5.67 -7.15
C ASP A 142 -1.86 -5.57 -8.23
N LEU A 143 -0.65 -5.16 -7.85
CA LEU A 143 0.51 -5.12 -8.73
C LEU A 143 1.05 -6.53 -9.06
N PHE A 144 0.90 -7.50 -8.14
CA PHE A 144 1.36 -8.88 -8.28
C PHE A 144 0.21 -9.88 -8.13
N PRO A 145 -0.79 -9.88 -9.05
CA PRO A 145 -2.00 -10.67 -8.90
C PRO A 145 -1.69 -12.17 -8.85
N GLY A 146 -2.25 -12.85 -7.84
CA GLY A 146 -2.01 -14.30 -7.63
C GLY A 146 -0.62 -14.67 -7.13
N GLN A 147 0.29 -13.71 -6.94
CA GLN A 147 1.67 -13.92 -6.53
C GLN A 147 1.95 -13.28 -5.16
N LEU A 148 1.23 -13.74 -4.13
CA LEU A 148 1.30 -13.15 -2.79
C LEU A 148 2.74 -13.04 -2.24
N HIS A 149 3.60 -14.02 -2.55
CA HIS A 149 5.01 -14.00 -2.14
C HIS A 149 5.78 -12.82 -2.74
N LEU A 150 5.44 -12.38 -3.97
CA LEU A 150 6.04 -11.18 -4.58
C LEU A 150 5.50 -9.89 -3.97
N ALA A 151 4.21 -9.84 -3.63
CA ALA A 151 3.65 -8.71 -2.90
C ALA A 151 4.32 -8.55 -1.53
N VAL A 152 4.53 -9.63 -0.79
CA VAL A 152 5.25 -9.63 0.49
C VAL A 152 6.72 -9.26 0.30
N ALA A 153 7.38 -9.75 -0.74
CA ALA A 153 8.76 -9.37 -1.06
C ALA A 153 8.87 -7.87 -1.39
N ALA A 154 7.91 -7.35 -2.16
CA ALA A 154 7.84 -5.95 -2.54
C ALA A 154 7.56 -5.03 -1.34
N TYR A 155 6.81 -5.51 -0.35
CA TYR A 155 6.60 -4.77 0.89
C TYR A 155 7.94 -4.46 1.61
N ASN A 156 8.84 -5.42 1.65
CA ASN A 156 10.16 -5.27 2.29
C ASN A 156 11.20 -4.60 1.39
N ALA A 157 11.30 -5.02 0.12
CA ALA A 157 12.36 -4.57 -0.80
C ALA A 157 11.96 -3.37 -1.68
N GLY A 158 10.70 -2.99 -1.66
CA GLY A 158 10.10 -2.06 -2.61
C GLY A 158 9.66 -2.74 -3.92
N GLU A 159 8.56 -2.29 -4.48
CA GLU A 159 7.97 -2.82 -5.72
C GLU A 159 8.94 -2.80 -6.91
N ASN A 160 9.77 -1.76 -6.99
CA ASN A 160 10.71 -1.62 -8.10
C ASN A 160 11.85 -2.64 -8.08
N ALA A 161 12.25 -3.13 -6.89
CA ALA A 161 13.22 -4.20 -6.79
C ALA A 161 12.63 -5.49 -7.39
N VAL A 162 11.39 -5.84 -7.00
CA VAL A 162 10.71 -7.03 -7.50
C VAL A 162 10.47 -6.95 -9.01
N LEU A 163 10.02 -5.81 -9.52
CA LEU A 163 9.83 -5.56 -10.95
C LEU A 163 11.14 -5.66 -11.74
N ARG A 164 12.22 -5.07 -11.23
CA ARG A 164 13.55 -5.11 -11.87
C ARG A 164 14.10 -6.51 -12.00
N TYR A 165 13.91 -7.34 -10.99
CA TYR A 165 14.37 -8.74 -11.01
C TYR A 165 13.36 -9.69 -11.67
N GLY A 166 12.17 -9.20 -12.03
CA GLY A 166 11.09 -10.03 -12.59
C GLY A 166 10.63 -11.10 -11.59
N GLY A 167 10.82 -10.89 -10.29
CA GLY A 167 10.51 -11.85 -9.25
C GLY A 167 11.18 -11.54 -7.91
N LEU A 168 11.35 -12.57 -7.07
CA LEU A 168 11.95 -12.42 -5.75
C LEU A 168 13.42 -11.95 -5.86
N PRO A 169 13.76 -10.74 -5.36
CA PRO A 169 15.12 -10.22 -5.44
C PRO A 169 16.11 -11.14 -4.71
N PRO A 170 17.39 -11.20 -5.14
CA PRO A 170 18.42 -12.02 -4.53
C PRO A 170 18.95 -11.44 -3.21
N TYR A 171 18.14 -10.64 -2.51
CA TYR A 171 18.50 -10.07 -1.22
C TYR A 171 18.21 -11.07 -0.12
N ALA A 172 19.23 -11.43 0.68
CA ALA A 172 19.08 -12.36 1.80
C ALA A 172 18.00 -11.87 2.79
N GLU A 173 18.06 -10.59 3.16
CA GLU A 173 17.08 -9.93 4.05
C GLU A 173 15.63 -10.15 3.57
N THR A 174 15.38 -9.92 2.28
CA THR A 174 14.02 -10.04 1.71
C THR A 174 13.54 -11.49 1.67
N ARG A 175 14.42 -12.44 1.35
CA ARG A 175 14.06 -13.87 1.34
C ARG A 175 13.72 -14.37 2.75
N GLU A 176 14.51 -13.98 3.74
CA GLU A 176 14.25 -14.29 5.14
C GLU A 176 12.95 -13.64 5.63
N TYR A 177 12.71 -12.41 5.22
CA TYR A 177 11.47 -11.69 5.52
C TYR A 177 10.24 -12.42 4.97
N VAL A 178 10.24 -12.77 3.69
CA VAL A 178 9.15 -13.53 3.08
C VAL A 178 8.91 -14.84 3.82
N THR A 179 9.96 -15.60 4.10
CA THR A 179 9.86 -16.86 4.86
C THR A 179 9.26 -16.64 6.26
N ARG A 180 9.66 -15.58 6.94
CA ARG A 180 9.17 -15.22 8.29
C ARG A 180 7.70 -14.83 8.26
N VAL A 181 7.28 -14.00 7.31
CA VAL A 181 5.87 -13.59 7.15
C VAL A 181 4.99 -14.80 6.87
N PHE A 182 5.36 -15.66 5.92
CA PHE A 182 4.56 -16.85 5.58
C PHE A 182 4.50 -17.88 6.72
N ARG A 183 5.54 -17.98 7.54
CA ARG A 183 5.50 -18.78 8.76
C ARG A 183 4.46 -18.23 9.75
N PHE A 184 4.41 -16.91 9.95
CA PHE A 184 3.43 -16.28 10.83
C PHE A 184 2.02 -16.31 10.25
N TYR A 185 1.90 -16.31 8.93
CA TYR A 185 0.63 -16.42 8.22
C TYR A 185 0.05 -17.86 8.24
N GLY A 186 0.82 -18.84 8.72
CA GLY A 186 0.40 -20.24 8.76
C GLY A 186 0.50 -20.96 7.41
N GLN A 187 1.24 -20.44 6.45
CA GLN A 187 1.44 -21.01 5.12
C GLN A 187 2.94 -21.15 4.77
N PRO A 188 3.75 -21.85 5.57
CA PRO A 188 5.20 -21.91 5.36
C PRO A 188 5.58 -22.50 3.99
N ASP A 189 4.78 -23.41 3.45
CA ASP A 189 5.05 -24.08 2.16
C ASP A 189 4.70 -23.21 0.93
N ALA A 190 3.99 -22.10 1.12
CA ALA A 190 3.60 -21.23 0.00
C ALA A 190 4.83 -20.58 -0.68
N VAL A 191 5.91 -20.39 0.06
CA VAL A 191 7.19 -19.88 -0.47
C VAL A 191 7.91 -20.96 -1.28
N ALA A 192 7.88 -22.20 -0.83
CA ALA A 192 8.53 -23.32 -1.51
C ALA A 192 7.83 -23.70 -2.83
N LYS A 193 6.51 -23.46 -2.92
CA LYS A 193 5.70 -23.70 -4.14
C LYS A 193 5.84 -22.56 -5.18
N ALA A 194 6.31 -21.39 -4.77
CA ALA A 194 6.68 -20.35 -5.70
C ALA A 194 7.91 -20.84 -6.47
N ALA A 195 7.68 -21.26 -7.75
CA ALA A 195 8.74 -21.77 -8.60
C ALA A 195 9.97 -20.85 -8.52
N PRO A 196 11.19 -21.38 -8.43
CA PRO A 196 12.37 -20.56 -8.53
C PRO A 196 12.30 -19.85 -9.88
N ILE A 197 12.08 -18.55 -9.85
CA ILE A 197 12.27 -17.74 -11.04
C ILE A 197 13.73 -17.93 -11.40
N PRO A 198 14.06 -18.37 -12.64
CA PRO A 198 15.43 -18.46 -13.07
C PRO A 198 16.09 -17.13 -12.70
N ALA A 199 17.19 -17.19 -11.97
CA ALA A 199 17.89 -15.99 -11.48
C ALA A 199 18.03 -15.05 -12.69
N ALA A 200 17.21 -14.01 -12.75
CA ALA A 200 17.35 -13.00 -13.77
C ALA A 200 18.77 -12.50 -13.58
N ARG A 201 19.59 -12.76 -14.60
CA ARG A 201 20.97 -12.29 -14.61
C ARG A 201 20.92 -10.81 -14.26
N PRO A 202 21.62 -10.36 -13.22
CA PRO A 202 21.61 -8.94 -12.89
C PRO A 202 21.89 -8.18 -14.20
N PRO A 203 21.20 -7.08 -14.49
CA PRO A 203 21.43 -6.31 -15.70
C PRO A 203 22.94 -6.05 -15.76
N GLN A 204 23.60 -6.71 -16.73
CA GLN A 204 25.01 -6.46 -16.95
C GLN A 204 25.10 -5.00 -17.37
N PRO A 205 26.04 -4.23 -16.80
CA PRO A 205 26.28 -2.89 -17.29
C PRO A 205 26.54 -3.02 -18.78
N GLN A 206 25.67 -2.44 -19.60
CA GLN A 206 25.86 -2.38 -21.04
C GLN A 206 27.24 -1.73 -21.26
N ARG A 207 28.21 -2.50 -21.76
CA ARG A 207 29.48 -1.97 -22.22
C ARG A 207 29.13 -1.11 -23.42
N THR A 208 28.92 0.17 -23.18
CA THR A 208 28.88 1.14 -24.25
C THR A 208 30.24 1.10 -24.94
N ALA A 209 30.23 0.89 -26.23
CA ALA A 209 31.44 0.73 -27.07
C ALA A 209 32.22 2.04 -27.25
N ARG A 210 32.24 2.91 -26.26
CA ARG A 210 33.06 4.13 -26.31
C ARG A 210 33.30 4.61 -24.87
N GLY A 211 34.51 4.54 -24.46
CA GLY A 211 35.31 5.09 -23.36
C GLY A 211 34.78 6.16 -22.39
N GLU A 212 33.50 6.24 -22.12
CA GLU A 212 32.97 7.11 -21.07
C GLU A 212 32.98 6.37 -19.73
N ARG A 213 33.68 6.95 -18.76
CA ARG A 213 33.66 6.48 -17.37
C ARG A 213 32.22 6.43 -16.88
N PRO A 214 31.77 5.31 -16.27
CA PRO A 214 30.48 5.27 -15.62
C PRO A 214 30.43 6.34 -14.53
N GLN A 215 29.47 7.24 -14.60
CA GLN A 215 29.20 8.13 -13.47
C GLN A 215 28.71 7.29 -12.28
N PRO A 216 29.14 7.59 -11.05
CA PRO A 216 28.68 6.87 -9.87
C PRO A 216 27.18 7.03 -9.75
N VAL A 217 26.45 5.91 -9.78
CA VAL A 217 25.01 5.87 -9.51
C VAL A 217 24.81 6.33 -8.08
N PRO A 218 23.94 7.32 -7.80
CA PRO A 218 23.69 7.75 -6.44
C PRO A 218 23.19 6.55 -5.61
N SER A 219 23.83 6.27 -4.51
CA SER A 219 23.56 5.13 -3.62
C SER A 219 22.33 5.31 -2.73
N THR A 220 21.60 6.41 -2.89
CA THR A 220 20.34 6.71 -2.20
C THR A 220 19.18 6.57 -3.17
N PRO A 221 18.10 5.85 -2.82
CA PRO A 221 16.91 5.83 -3.64
C PRO A 221 16.30 7.24 -3.66
N SER A 222 16.50 7.95 -4.77
CA SER A 222 15.91 9.27 -4.96
C SER A 222 14.44 9.10 -5.30
N VAL A 223 13.56 9.64 -4.47
CA VAL A 223 12.13 9.74 -4.79
C VAL A 223 11.92 11.01 -5.61
N TYR A 224 11.42 10.86 -6.83
CA TYR A 224 11.09 11.97 -7.71
C TYR A 224 9.59 12.27 -7.59
N ARG A 225 9.25 13.55 -7.36
CA ARG A 225 7.88 14.03 -7.42
C ARG A 225 7.58 14.43 -8.88
N GLN A 226 6.62 13.79 -9.49
CA GLN A 226 6.09 14.17 -10.82
C GLN A 226 4.68 14.73 -10.64
N ILE A 227 4.34 15.76 -11.40
CA ILE A 227 2.99 16.31 -11.41
C ILE A 227 2.28 15.71 -12.62
N GLY A 228 1.17 15.01 -12.39
CA GLY A 228 0.32 14.47 -13.44
C GLY A 228 -0.37 15.58 -14.26
N PRO A 229 -0.97 15.24 -15.41
CA PRO A 229 -1.67 16.21 -16.26
C PRO A 229 -2.86 16.89 -15.57
N ASP A 230 -3.39 16.25 -14.52
CA ASP A 230 -4.48 16.72 -13.66
C ASP A 230 -4.01 17.56 -12.46
N GLY A 231 -2.70 17.83 -12.37
CA GLY A 231 -2.09 18.59 -11.28
C GLY A 231 -1.81 17.76 -10.02
N THR A 232 -2.11 16.45 -10.01
CA THR A 232 -1.85 15.59 -8.85
C THR A 232 -0.38 15.22 -8.74
N PRO A 233 0.21 15.25 -7.53
CA PRO A 233 1.59 14.82 -7.33
C PRO A 233 1.69 13.28 -7.32
N HIS A 234 2.52 12.74 -8.18
CA HIS A 234 2.93 11.34 -8.20
C HIS A 234 4.37 11.22 -7.71
N TYR A 235 4.62 10.29 -6.80
CA TYR A 235 5.96 10.00 -6.31
C TYR A 235 6.48 8.73 -6.96
N THR A 236 7.68 8.80 -7.55
CA THR A 236 8.32 7.69 -8.25
C THR A 236 9.82 7.71 -7.97
N ASN A 237 10.45 6.56 -7.94
CA ASN A 237 11.91 6.45 -7.93
C ASN A 237 12.52 6.35 -9.34
N LEU A 238 11.72 6.46 -10.38
CA LEU A 238 12.21 6.60 -11.74
C LEU A 238 12.53 8.07 -12.03
N PRO A 239 13.73 8.39 -12.55
CA PRO A 239 14.02 9.75 -12.94
C PRO A 239 13.05 10.21 -14.06
N PRO A 240 12.68 11.50 -14.11
CA PRO A 240 11.86 12.01 -15.18
C PRO A 240 12.51 11.73 -16.53
N LEU A 241 11.70 11.28 -17.50
CA LEU A 241 12.17 11.05 -18.86
C LEU A 241 12.66 12.39 -19.43
N VAL A 242 13.97 12.54 -19.55
CA VAL A 242 14.57 13.67 -20.27
C VAL A 242 14.22 13.49 -21.74
N ARG A 243 13.28 14.30 -22.26
CA ARG A 243 13.05 14.38 -23.70
C ARG A 243 14.36 14.86 -24.32
N SER A 244 14.94 14.02 -25.15
CA SER A 244 16.05 14.43 -26.02
C SER A 244 15.61 15.64 -26.84
N PRO A 245 16.41 16.72 -26.96
CA PRO A 245 16.08 17.84 -27.81
C PRO A 245 15.88 17.36 -29.23
N GLN A 246 14.72 17.68 -29.80
CA GLN A 246 14.50 17.44 -31.23
C GLN A 246 15.51 18.28 -32.03
N PRO A 247 16.13 17.71 -33.06
CA PRO A 247 16.98 18.50 -33.97
C PRO A 247 16.09 19.55 -34.65
N PRO A 248 16.65 20.75 -34.94
CA PRO A 248 15.90 21.81 -35.59
C PRO A 248 15.44 21.35 -36.98
N ALA A 249 14.16 21.61 -37.29
CA ALA A 249 13.60 21.39 -38.62
C ALA A 249 14.40 22.18 -39.66
N ARG A 250 14.80 21.50 -40.75
CA ARG A 250 15.41 22.12 -41.93
C ARG A 250 14.33 22.74 -42.80
#